data_e93a6bfa1cc24af1e37c0f48cf1333b4
#
_entry.id   e93a6bfa1cc24af1e37c0f48cf1333b4
#
_cell.length_a   1.000
_cell.length_b   1.000
_cell.length_c   1.000
_cell.angle_alpha   90.00
_cell.angle_beta   90.00
_cell.angle_gamma   90.00
#
_symmetry.space_group_name_H-M   'P 1'
#
loop_
_entity.id
_entity.type
_entity.pdbx_description
1 polymer ?
#
loop_
_entity_poly.entity_id
_entity_poly.type
_entity_poly.pdbx_seq_one_letter_code
_entity_poly.pdbx_strand_id
1 'polypeptide(L)'
;MKEVTVQELKEKIENDDDFFLLDVREMSEYLVSNLDGEHIPLGELDARIKEIEDKKDQEVIIMCRSGNRSGRACQFLGGKGFNNVANLRGGITAWAKEIDPSIPVA
;
A
#
# COMPACT_ATOMS: atom_id res chain seq x y z
N MET A 1 -13.47 -6.71 2.48
CA MET A 1 -12.36 -5.80 2.13
C MET A 1 -11.76 -6.24 0.81
N LYS A 2 -11.61 -5.31 -0.12
CA LYS A 2 -10.99 -5.59 -1.41
C LYS A 2 -9.50 -5.86 -1.22
N GLU A 3 -8.99 -6.87 -1.91
CA GLU A 3 -7.57 -7.21 -1.91
C GLU A 3 -7.03 -7.25 -3.33
N VAL A 4 -5.76 -6.90 -3.47
CA VAL A 4 -5.00 -7.00 -4.71
C VAL A 4 -3.82 -7.92 -4.45
N THR A 5 -3.57 -8.87 -5.34
CA THR A 5 -2.41 -9.76 -5.22
C THR A 5 -1.15 -9.06 -5.73
N VAL A 6 0.02 -9.57 -5.35
CA VAL A 6 1.29 -9.03 -5.86
C VAL A 6 1.41 -9.20 -7.37
N GLN A 7 0.82 -10.27 -7.94
CA GLN A 7 0.79 -10.48 -9.39
C GLN A 7 -0.04 -9.39 -10.07
N GLU A 8 -1.21 -9.06 -9.49
CA GLU A 8 -2.07 -8.00 -10.01
C GLU A 8 -1.39 -6.63 -9.91
N LEU A 9 -0.69 -6.37 -8.80
CA LEU A 9 0.06 -5.12 -8.65
C LEU A 9 1.17 -5.02 -9.70
N LYS A 10 1.89 -6.11 -9.93
CA LYS A 10 2.93 -6.14 -10.97
C LYS A 10 2.35 -5.80 -12.34
N GLU A 11 1.20 -6.38 -12.70
CA GLU A 11 0.52 -6.07 -13.96
C GLU A 11 0.15 -4.58 -14.05
N LYS A 12 -0.39 -4.03 -12.97
CA LYS A 12 -0.76 -2.61 -12.93
C LYS A 12 0.44 -1.71 -13.16
N ILE A 13 1.58 -2.05 -12.57
CA ILE A 13 2.82 -1.30 -12.75
C ILE A 13 3.30 -1.41 -14.20
N GLU A 14 3.32 -2.62 -14.74
CA GLU A 14 3.79 -2.87 -16.11
C GLU A 14 2.90 -2.20 -17.17
N ASN A 15 1.59 -2.15 -16.91
CA ASN A 15 0.62 -1.52 -17.80
C ASN A 15 0.54 0.00 -17.61
N ASP A 16 1.27 0.55 -16.66
CA ASP A 16 1.23 1.97 -16.30
C ASP A 16 -0.21 2.42 -15.96
N ASP A 17 -0.93 1.56 -15.24
CA ASP A 17 -2.30 1.84 -14.80
C ASP A 17 -2.33 3.01 -13.81
N ASP A 18 -3.45 3.73 -13.80
CA ASP A 18 -3.64 4.86 -12.90
C ASP A 18 -4.09 4.37 -11.52
N PHE A 19 -3.16 4.28 -10.59
CA PHE A 19 -3.45 3.95 -9.20
C PHE A 19 -2.46 4.65 -8.27
N PHE A 20 -2.81 4.72 -6.99
CA PHE A 20 -1.97 5.31 -5.96
C PHE A 20 -1.53 4.22 -4.99
N LEU A 21 -0.23 4.03 -4.82
CA LEU A 21 0.33 3.04 -3.90
C LEU A 21 0.75 3.74 -2.60
N LEU A 22 0.18 3.28 -1.48
CA LEU A 22 0.44 3.84 -0.16
C LEU A 22 1.09 2.79 0.75
N ASP A 23 2.28 3.09 1.23
CA ASP A 23 3.03 2.25 2.16
C ASP A 23 2.85 2.80 3.58
N VAL A 24 2.28 1.99 4.48
CA VAL A 24 1.98 2.42 5.84
C VAL A 24 2.91 1.82 6.89
N ARG A 25 4.08 1.32 6.45
CA ARG A 25 5.11 0.82 7.36
C ARG A 25 5.84 1.96 8.05
N GLU A 26 6.68 1.63 9.03
CA GLU A 26 7.55 2.62 9.66
C GLU A 26 8.67 3.04 8.71
N MET A 27 9.24 4.21 8.94
CA MET A 27 10.34 4.74 8.12
C MET A 27 11.52 3.77 8.08
N SER A 28 11.86 3.14 9.20
CA SER A 28 12.97 2.20 9.28
C SER A 28 12.76 1.00 8.34
N GLU A 29 11.51 0.55 8.20
CA GLU A 29 11.17 -0.54 7.27
C GLU A 29 11.24 -0.07 5.81
N TYR A 30 10.69 1.10 5.54
CA TYR A 30 10.69 1.70 4.20
C TYR A 30 12.11 1.89 3.66
N LEU A 31 13.04 2.28 4.54
CA LEU A 31 14.43 2.52 4.14
C LEU A 31 15.19 1.23 3.82
N VAL A 32 14.76 0.08 4.35
CA VAL A 32 15.38 -1.21 4.03
C VAL A 32 15.05 -1.62 2.59
N SER A 33 13.78 -1.53 2.21
CA SER A 33 13.30 -1.80 0.86
C SER A 33 11.91 -1.23 0.70
N ASN A 34 11.49 -0.91 -0.51
CA ASN A 34 10.16 -0.39 -0.77
C ASN A 34 9.79 -0.63 -2.23
N LEU A 35 8.55 -0.34 -2.58
CA LEU A 35 8.02 -0.47 -3.94
C LEU A 35 7.76 0.90 -4.56
N ASP A 36 8.48 1.93 -4.12
CA ASP A 36 8.36 3.32 -4.59
C ASP A 36 6.97 3.93 -4.35
N GLY A 37 6.21 3.39 -3.41
CA GLY A 37 4.93 3.98 -3.01
C GLY A 37 5.13 5.23 -2.16
N GLU A 38 4.07 6.03 -2.07
CA GLU A 38 4.03 7.13 -1.12
C GLU A 38 4.08 6.56 0.30
N HIS A 39 4.85 7.19 1.18
CA HIS A 39 5.05 6.65 2.52
C HIS A 39 4.39 7.53 3.59
N ILE A 40 3.41 6.96 4.29
CA ILE A 40 2.81 7.57 5.48
C ILE A 40 2.61 6.44 6.49
N PRO A 41 3.38 6.42 7.59
CA PRO A 41 3.21 5.39 8.62
C PRO A 41 1.77 5.35 9.15
N LEU A 42 1.27 4.16 9.46
CA LEU A 42 -0.10 3.98 9.94
C LEU A 42 -0.43 4.92 11.11
N GLY A 43 0.50 5.08 12.06
CA GLY A 43 0.30 5.95 13.23
C GLY A 43 0.21 7.43 12.90
N GLU A 44 0.62 7.85 11.70
CA GLU A 44 0.56 9.25 11.26
C GLU A 44 -0.56 9.50 10.26
N LEU A 45 -1.26 8.45 9.82
CA LEU A 45 -2.20 8.55 8.72
C LEU A 45 -3.35 9.51 9.03
N ASP A 46 -3.90 9.46 10.24
CA ASP A 46 -4.99 10.35 10.64
C ASP A 46 -4.55 11.82 10.60
N ALA A 47 -3.40 12.12 11.17
CA ALA A 47 -2.87 13.48 11.21
C ALA A 47 -2.51 14.01 9.81
N ARG A 48 -2.16 13.14 8.88
CA ARG A 48 -1.65 13.49 7.55
C ARG A 48 -2.63 13.20 6.42
N ILE A 49 -3.87 12.89 6.73
CA ILE A 49 -4.85 12.49 5.70
C ILE A 49 -5.05 13.55 4.61
N LYS A 50 -4.87 14.81 4.94
CA LYS A 50 -5.01 15.88 3.96
C LYS A 50 -4.01 15.81 2.83
N GLU A 51 -2.87 15.17 3.06
CA GLU A 51 -1.84 15.00 2.03
C GLU A 51 -2.30 14.10 0.88
N ILE A 52 -3.33 13.27 1.11
CA ILE A 52 -3.84 12.32 0.12
C ILE A 52 -5.32 12.50 -0.21
N GLU A 53 -5.93 13.63 0.20
CA GLU A 53 -7.35 13.86 -0.06
C GLU A 53 -7.70 13.90 -1.55
N ASP A 54 -6.79 14.32 -2.39
CA ASP A 54 -6.97 14.33 -3.84
C ASP A 54 -7.02 12.91 -4.45
N LYS A 55 -6.75 11.88 -3.66
CA LYS A 55 -6.77 10.48 -4.09
C LYS A 55 -8.07 9.74 -3.76
N LYS A 56 -9.06 10.42 -3.15
CA LYS A 56 -10.28 9.78 -2.68
C LYS A 56 -11.05 9.01 -3.74
N ASP A 57 -11.02 9.48 -4.98
CA ASP A 57 -11.77 8.86 -6.08
C ASP A 57 -10.88 7.98 -6.97
N GLN A 58 -9.61 7.89 -6.65
CA GLN A 58 -8.64 7.07 -7.37
C GLN A 58 -8.54 5.69 -6.72
N GLU A 59 -8.13 4.68 -7.47
CA GLU A 59 -7.77 3.40 -6.87
C GLU A 59 -6.55 3.59 -5.96
N VAL A 60 -6.70 3.21 -4.69
CA VAL A 60 -5.63 3.30 -3.69
C VAL A 60 -5.30 1.89 -3.23
N ILE A 61 -4.08 1.46 -3.49
CA ILE A 61 -3.58 0.16 -3.03
C ILE A 61 -2.68 0.43 -1.84
N ILE A 62 -2.98 -0.20 -0.70
CA ILE A 62 -2.27 0.04 0.55
C ILE A 62 -1.47 -1.19 0.91
N MET A 63 -0.23 -0.98 1.33
CA MET A 63 0.67 -2.08 1.65
C MET A 63 1.39 -1.87 2.97
N CYS A 64 1.77 -2.98 3.58
CA CYS A 64 2.68 -3.03 4.71
C CYS A 64 3.57 -4.25 4.56
N ARG A 65 4.07 -4.80 5.67
CA ARG A 65 4.93 -5.99 5.60
C ARG A 65 4.16 -7.23 5.17
N SER A 66 3.01 -7.50 5.79
CA SER A 66 2.26 -8.76 5.59
C SER A 66 0.76 -8.57 5.38
N GLY A 67 0.24 -7.35 5.45
CA GLY A 67 -1.17 -7.05 5.19
C GLY A 67 -1.99 -6.64 6.41
N ASN A 68 -1.48 -6.74 7.64
CA ASN A 68 -2.25 -6.40 8.85
C ASN A 68 -2.45 -4.90 9.04
N ARG A 69 -1.37 -4.14 9.05
CA ARG A 69 -1.44 -2.68 9.21
C ARG A 69 -2.14 -2.03 8.02
N SER A 70 -1.85 -2.50 6.81
CA SER A 70 -2.51 -1.99 5.61
C SER A 70 -4.00 -2.29 5.60
N GLY A 71 -4.43 -3.44 6.16
CA GLY A 71 -5.85 -3.72 6.35
C GLY A 71 -6.54 -2.71 7.24
N ARG A 72 -5.89 -2.30 8.34
CA ARG A 72 -6.41 -1.24 9.21
C ARG A 72 -6.48 0.10 8.49
N ALA A 73 -5.47 0.42 7.69
CA ALA A 73 -5.46 1.63 6.90
C ALA A 73 -6.61 1.64 5.88
N CYS A 74 -6.90 0.51 5.24
CA CYS A 74 -8.03 0.39 4.33
C CYS A 74 -9.36 0.71 5.02
N GLN A 75 -9.57 0.16 6.21
CA GLN A 75 -10.78 0.42 7.00
C GLN A 75 -10.89 1.89 7.38
N PHE A 76 -9.79 2.48 7.83
CA PHE A 76 -9.74 3.88 8.21
C PHE A 76 -10.06 4.79 7.04
N LEU A 77 -9.39 4.63 5.91
CA LEU A 77 -9.57 5.47 4.72
C LEU A 77 -10.95 5.26 4.10
N GLY A 78 -11.46 4.03 4.10
CA GLY A 78 -12.83 3.76 3.65
C GLY A 78 -13.85 4.55 4.44
N GLY A 79 -13.67 4.66 5.75
CA GLY A 79 -14.53 5.47 6.62
C GLY A 79 -14.36 6.97 6.43
N LYS A 80 -13.31 7.40 5.75
CA LYS A 80 -13.03 8.83 5.45
C LYS A 80 -13.40 9.21 4.02
N GLY A 81 -14.11 8.36 3.31
CA GLY A 81 -14.61 8.68 1.97
C GLY A 81 -13.73 8.24 0.82
N PHE A 82 -12.71 7.44 1.07
CA PHE A 82 -11.91 6.84 -0.01
C PHE A 82 -12.72 5.71 -0.63
N ASN A 83 -13.10 5.86 -1.89
CA ASN A 83 -14.10 5.02 -2.54
C ASN A 83 -13.58 3.69 -3.06
N ASN A 84 -12.28 3.59 -3.30
CA ASN A 84 -11.70 2.43 -3.96
C ASN A 84 -10.36 2.08 -3.34
N VAL A 85 -10.40 1.54 -2.12
CA VAL A 85 -9.19 1.10 -1.41
C VAL A 85 -9.06 -0.41 -1.48
N ALA A 86 -7.84 -0.89 -1.61
CA ALA A 86 -7.53 -2.31 -1.63
C ALA A 86 -6.27 -2.59 -0.81
N ASN A 87 -6.26 -3.73 -0.13
CA ASN A 87 -5.12 -4.20 0.63
C ASN A 87 -4.24 -5.07 -0.25
N LEU A 88 -2.94 -4.79 -0.31
CA LEU A 88 -1.99 -5.67 -1.00
C LEU A 88 -1.82 -6.94 -0.19
N ARG A 89 -2.37 -8.05 -0.69
CA ARG A 89 -2.35 -9.34 0.00
C ARG A 89 -0.91 -9.80 0.21
N GLY A 90 -0.56 -10.07 1.47
CA GLY A 90 0.76 -10.53 1.84
C GLY A 90 1.85 -9.45 1.85
N GLY A 91 1.54 -8.24 1.44
CA GLY A 91 2.44 -7.10 1.50
C GLY A 91 3.77 -7.30 0.80
N ILE A 92 4.81 -6.63 1.29
CA ILE A 92 6.15 -6.73 0.70
C ILE A 92 6.75 -8.13 0.88
N THR A 93 6.31 -8.87 1.91
CA THR A 93 6.73 -10.27 2.09
C THR A 93 6.33 -11.12 0.88
N ALA A 94 5.08 -11.01 0.43
CA ALA A 94 4.62 -11.74 -0.76
C ALA A 94 5.31 -11.23 -2.03
N TRP A 95 5.54 -9.93 -2.14
CA TRP A 95 6.26 -9.37 -3.28
C TRP A 95 7.67 -9.96 -3.40
N ALA A 96 8.41 -9.98 -2.28
CA ALA A 96 9.76 -10.54 -2.26
C ALA A 96 9.76 -12.03 -2.59
N LYS A 97 8.77 -12.77 -2.11
CA LYS A 97 8.71 -14.20 -2.33
C LYS A 97 8.33 -14.56 -3.77
N GLU A 98 7.38 -13.83 -4.35
CA GLU A 98 6.73 -14.24 -5.59
C GLU A 98 7.13 -13.42 -6.81
N ILE A 99 7.60 -12.19 -6.62
CA ILE A 99 7.92 -11.28 -7.71
C ILE A 99 9.41 -10.99 -7.78
N ASP A 100 10.02 -10.56 -6.68
CA ASP A 100 11.41 -10.11 -6.67
C ASP A 100 12.15 -10.63 -5.43
N PRO A 101 12.76 -11.82 -5.52
CA PRO A 101 13.49 -12.40 -4.38
C PRO A 101 14.73 -11.63 -3.96
N SER A 102 15.17 -10.65 -4.74
CA SER A 102 16.39 -9.89 -4.43
C SER A 102 16.16 -8.82 -3.36
N ILE A 103 14.92 -8.42 -3.08
CA ILE A 103 14.69 -7.36 -2.10
C ILE A 103 14.63 -7.94 -0.69
N PRO A 104 15.27 -7.29 0.29
CA PRO A 104 15.12 -7.68 1.69
C PRO A 104 13.71 -7.31 2.20
N VAL A 105 13.21 -8.09 3.16
CA VAL A 105 11.89 -7.86 3.75
C VAL A 105 12.02 -7.17 5.09
N ALA A 106 11.29 -6.08 5.22
CA ALA A 106 11.18 -5.39 6.50
C ALA A 106 9.80 -4.78 6.71
#